data_b2aea97688b172f0e6b16fd2596e01d9
#
_entry.id   b2aea97688b172f0e6b16fd2596e01d9
#
_cell.length_a   1.000
_cell.length_b   1.000
_cell.length_c   1.000
_cell.angle_alpha   90.00
_cell.angle_beta   90.00
_cell.angle_gamma   90.00
#
_symmetry.space_group_name_H-M   'P 1'
#
loop_
_entity.id
_entity.type
_entity.pdbx_description
1 polymer ?
#
loop_
_entity_poly.entity_id
_entity_poly.type
_entity_poly.pdbx_seq_one_letter_code
_entity_poly.pdbx_strand_id
1 'polypeptide(L)'
;MEEQNEKAGTADETQESASLDDLMDMMKDIFSKVDESDAEQDKKDRAKAAAADILSMLAQKMAADKIGEDYEPPAETIHLEDTERFFESIFHGKGTVWHEIVSEKVHIDVHVTAPTEERPYYVLYTTGMSDLPMTVPEEFTEEQKKKLSYAELMMLLPKDWQVGEEEFKDEKWYWPVRVLKSAARYPHICETWIGHCHDIQFTEPCEPFADNTKLCALMFAYPPEEKMRCFTADDGSLINIYCCIPIYEEEMQEKISDDEGGSKLLEKLFGEGDVLTEQLVVDINRKNVSI
;
A
#
# COMPACT_ATOMS: atom_id res chain seq x y z
N MET A 1 -27.38 18.07 -67.79
CA MET A 1 -27.74 18.42 -66.41
C MET A 1 -26.91 17.60 -65.49
N GLU A 2 -25.80 18.19 -65.09
CA GLU A 2 -24.80 17.56 -64.21
C GLU A 2 -25.14 17.86 -62.78
N GLU A 3 -25.31 16.80 -61.98
CA GLU A 3 -25.37 16.89 -60.52
C GLU A 3 -23.99 16.90 -59.95
N GLN A 4 -23.61 18.02 -59.33
CA GLN A 4 -22.37 18.16 -58.56
C GLN A 4 -22.62 17.56 -57.17
N ASN A 5 -21.85 16.55 -56.85
CA ASN A 5 -21.84 15.91 -55.54
C ASN A 5 -20.69 16.50 -54.72
N GLU A 6 -21.04 17.41 -53.80
CA GLU A 6 -20.08 17.95 -52.81
C GLU A 6 -19.73 16.89 -51.78
N LYS A 7 -18.47 16.50 -51.77
CA LYS A 7 -17.87 15.73 -50.68
C LYS A 7 -17.59 16.66 -49.49
N ALA A 8 -18.41 16.53 -48.44
CA ALA A 8 -18.05 17.03 -47.13
C ALA A 8 -16.91 16.18 -46.56
N GLY A 9 -15.74 16.77 -46.41
CA GLY A 9 -14.60 16.16 -45.70
C GLY A 9 -14.84 16.19 -44.20
N THR A 10 -15.03 15.03 -43.58
CA THR A 10 -14.94 14.89 -42.15
C THR A 10 -13.48 14.97 -41.76
N ALA A 11 -13.07 16.04 -41.09
CA ALA A 11 -11.80 16.11 -40.39
C ALA A 11 -11.88 15.14 -39.24
N ASP A 12 -11.14 14.07 -39.35
CA ASP A 12 -10.84 13.13 -38.27
C ASP A 12 -9.77 13.80 -37.39
N GLU A 13 -10.20 14.55 -36.37
CA GLU A 13 -9.34 15.00 -35.30
C GLU A 13 -9.08 13.79 -34.38
N THR A 14 -8.08 12.98 -34.71
CA THR A 14 -7.47 12.05 -33.77
C THR A 14 -6.79 12.86 -32.67
N GLN A 15 -7.54 13.20 -31.61
CA GLN A 15 -6.96 13.57 -30.31
C GLN A 15 -6.18 12.32 -29.83
N GLU A 16 -4.84 12.35 -29.95
CA GLU A 16 -3.99 11.41 -29.23
C GLU A 16 -4.34 11.56 -27.73
N SER A 17 -4.97 10.55 -27.16
CA SER A 17 -5.23 10.52 -25.74
C SER A 17 -3.90 10.37 -25.01
N ALA A 18 -3.60 11.27 -24.07
CA ALA A 18 -2.43 11.16 -23.21
C ALA A 18 -2.29 9.73 -22.67
N SER A 19 -1.07 9.23 -22.58
CA SER A 19 -0.78 7.92 -21.99
C SER A 19 -0.53 8.05 -20.49
N LEU A 20 -0.53 6.92 -19.77
CA LEU A 20 -0.15 6.89 -18.35
C LEU A 20 1.29 7.38 -18.14
N ASP A 21 2.18 7.05 -19.09
CA ASP A 21 3.57 7.53 -19.09
C ASP A 21 3.65 9.05 -19.23
N ASP A 22 2.79 9.65 -20.08
CA ASP A 22 2.71 11.10 -20.21
C ASP A 22 2.27 11.78 -18.92
N LEU A 23 1.32 11.18 -18.17
CA LEU A 23 0.90 11.69 -16.86
C LEU A 23 2.01 11.58 -15.81
N MET A 24 2.74 10.48 -15.81
CA MET A 24 3.89 10.29 -14.91
C MET A 24 5.00 11.31 -15.17
N ASP A 25 5.28 11.60 -16.44
CA ASP A 25 6.28 12.61 -16.82
C ASP A 25 5.81 14.03 -16.50
N MET A 26 4.50 14.31 -16.63
CA MET A 26 3.91 15.57 -16.16
C MET A 26 4.07 15.74 -14.64
N MET A 27 3.87 14.68 -13.87
CA MET A 27 4.02 14.70 -12.41
C MET A 27 5.47 15.02 -12.01
N LYS A 28 6.44 14.34 -12.63
CA LYS A 28 7.87 14.62 -12.41
C LYS A 28 8.24 16.08 -12.72
N ASP A 29 7.76 16.61 -13.83
CA ASP A 29 8.02 18.00 -14.25
C ASP A 29 7.40 19.01 -13.25
N ILE A 30 6.18 18.76 -12.77
CA ILE A 30 5.53 19.60 -11.76
C ILE A 30 6.31 19.54 -10.43
N PHE A 31 6.69 18.36 -9.97
CA PHE A 31 7.43 18.20 -8.72
C PHE A 31 8.79 18.88 -8.78
N SER A 32 9.53 18.72 -9.89
CA SER A 32 10.80 19.43 -10.10
C SER A 32 10.64 20.95 -10.03
N LYS A 33 9.63 21.50 -10.70
CA LYS A 33 9.33 22.94 -10.68
C LYS A 33 8.94 23.45 -9.30
N VAL A 34 8.18 22.65 -8.53
CA VAL A 34 7.84 22.98 -7.15
C VAL A 34 9.08 23.00 -6.27
N ASP A 35 9.98 22.01 -6.41
CA ASP A 35 11.22 21.93 -5.65
C ASP A 35 12.19 23.07 -5.94
N GLU A 36 12.28 23.52 -7.19
CA GLU A 36 13.09 24.66 -7.63
C GLU A 36 12.52 26.02 -7.20
N SER A 37 11.29 26.06 -6.71
CA SER A 37 10.67 27.32 -6.26
C SER A 37 11.24 27.83 -4.95
N ASP A 38 11.21 29.16 -4.72
CA ASP A 38 11.63 29.81 -3.45
C ASP A 38 10.56 29.72 -2.35
N ALA A 39 9.54 28.86 -2.50
CA ALA A 39 8.46 28.70 -1.53
C ALA A 39 8.93 27.99 -0.25
N GLU A 40 8.25 28.28 0.87
CA GLU A 40 8.43 27.54 2.12
C GLU A 40 8.07 26.06 1.94
N GLN A 41 8.75 25.14 2.66
CA GLN A 41 8.60 23.69 2.49
C GLN A 41 7.14 23.23 2.61
N ASP A 42 6.39 23.71 3.60
CA ASP A 42 4.96 23.39 3.78
C ASP A 42 4.11 23.73 2.53
N LYS A 43 4.43 24.83 1.83
CA LYS A 43 3.74 25.21 0.59
C LYS A 43 4.13 24.33 -0.57
N LYS A 44 5.38 23.86 -0.63
CA LYS A 44 5.85 22.92 -1.63
C LYS A 44 5.15 21.57 -1.47
N ASP A 45 5.07 21.06 -0.25
CA ASP A 45 4.44 19.78 0.07
C ASP A 45 2.95 19.79 -0.30
N ARG A 46 2.22 20.87 0.06
CA ARG A 46 0.82 21.06 -0.35
C ARG A 46 0.63 21.17 -1.87
N ALA A 47 1.56 21.84 -2.56
CA ALA A 47 1.48 21.96 -4.01
C ALA A 47 1.71 20.61 -4.71
N LYS A 48 2.65 19.80 -4.20
CA LYS A 48 2.89 18.44 -4.69
C LYS A 48 1.69 17.52 -4.44
N ALA A 49 1.12 17.56 -3.24
CA ALA A 49 -0.09 16.80 -2.91
C ALA A 49 -1.25 17.16 -3.85
N ALA A 50 -1.56 18.45 -4.02
CA ALA A 50 -2.61 18.87 -4.93
C ALA A 50 -2.36 18.47 -6.40
N ALA A 51 -1.10 18.49 -6.84
CA ALA A 51 -0.74 18.03 -8.19
C ALA A 51 -0.91 16.51 -8.33
N ALA A 52 -0.53 15.74 -7.31
CA ALA A 52 -0.73 14.29 -7.28
C ALA A 52 -2.21 13.93 -7.36
N ASP A 53 -3.07 14.61 -6.58
CA ASP A 53 -4.53 14.40 -6.60
C ASP A 53 -5.13 14.65 -7.99
N ILE A 54 -4.76 15.77 -8.64
CA ILE A 54 -5.26 16.09 -9.99
C ILE A 54 -4.82 15.03 -11.00
N LEU A 55 -3.56 14.59 -10.94
CA LEU A 55 -3.04 13.58 -11.86
C LEU A 55 -3.64 12.21 -11.62
N SER A 56 -3.89 11.86 -10.35
CA SER A 56 -4.62 10.65 -9.98
C SER A 56 -6.04 10.66 -10.56
N MET A 57 -6.78 11.76 -10.43
CA MET A 57 -8.11 11.90 -11.03
C MET A 57 -8.09 11.77 -12.56
N LEU A 58 -7.09 12.34 -13.23
CA LEU A 58 -6.93 12.21 -14.68
C LEU A 58 -6.61 10.78 -15.10
N ALA A 59 -5.72 10.12 -14.38
CA ALA A 59 -5.37 8.73 -14.64
C ALA A 59 -6.55 7.78 -14.40
N GLN A 60 -7.34 7.99 -13.34
CA GLN A 60 -8.57 7.25 -13.07
C GLN A 60 -9.59 7.42 -14.21
N LYS A 61 -9.76 8.64 -14.70
CA LYS A 61 -10.65 8.89 -15.84
C LYS A 61 -10.17 8.16 -17.10
N MET A 62 -8.87 8.17 -17.37
CA MET A 62 -8.29 7.44 -18.51
C MET A 62 -8.42 5.92 -18.35
N ALA A 63 -8.29 5.41 -17.12
CA ALA A 63 -8.51 4.01 -16.82
C ALA A 63 -9.97 3.62 -17.05
N ALA A 64 -10.92 4.41 -16.56
CA ALA A 64 -12.35 4.22 -16.81
C ALA A 64 -12.68 4.18 -18.30
N ASP A 65 -12.11 5.09 -19.09
CA ASP A 65 -12.31 5.12 -20.55
C ASP A 65 -11.73 3.89 -21.27
N LYS A 66 -10.68 3.24 -20.70
CA LYS A 66 -10.02 2.04 -21.27
C LYS A 66 -10.66 0.73 -20.83
N ILE A 67 -11.10 0.63 -19.57
CA ILE A 67 -11.60 -0.61 -18.94
C ILE A 67 -13.11 -0.77 -19.23
N GLY A 68 -13.83 0.32 -19.51
CA GLY A 68 -15.24 0.30 -19.87
C GLY A 68 -16.17 0.19 -18.67
N GLU A 69 -17.29 -0.53 -18.84
CA GLU A 69 -18.38 -0.59 -17.84
C GLU A 69 -18.03 -1.31 -16.53
N ASP A 70 -16.89 -2.02 -16.48
CA ASP A 70 -16.47 -2.79 -15.30
C ASP A 70 -15.55 -1.98 -14.34
N TYR A 71 -15.23 -0.70 -14.66
CA TYR A 71 -14.40 0.12 -13.78
C TYR A 71 -15.21 0.66 -12.60
N GLU A 72 -14.79 0.27 -11.39
CA GLU A 72 -15.31 0.83 -10.14
C GLU A 72 -14.35 1.91 -9.61
N PRO A 73 -14.78 3.18 -9.56
CA PRO A 73 -13.93 4.24 -9.00
C PRO A 73 -13.64 3.97 -7.51
N PRO A 74 -12.50 4.44 -6.98
CA PRO A 74 -12.18 4.25 -5.58
C PRO A 74 -13.20 4.94 -4.67
N ALA A 75 -13.37 4.39 -3.47
CA ALA A 75 -14.16 4.99 -2.41
C ALA A 75 -13.63 6.38 -2.04
N GLU A 76 -14.49 7.19 -1.43
CA GLU A 76 -14.04 8.46 -0.84
C GLU A 76 -13.02 8.21 0.26
N THR A 77 -11.98 9.04 0.31
CA THR A 77 -10.97 8.98 1.38
C THR A 77 -11.57 9.48 2.68
N ILE A 78 -11.77 8.57 3.62
CA ILE A 78 -12.48 8.83 4.89
C ILE A 78 -11.51 8.87 6.08
N HIS A 79 -10.56 7.93 6.15
CA HIS A 79 -9.74 7.70 7.34
C HIS A 79 -8.28 8.17 7.21
N LEU A 80 -7.93 8.91 6.15
CA LEU A 80 -6.56 9.40 5.90
C LEU A 80 -6.01 10.19 7.11
N GLU A 81 -6.70 11.26 7.52
CA GLU A 81 -6.23 12.14 8.59
C GLU A 81 -6.13 11.42 9.94
N ASP A 82 -7.05 10.48 10.22
CA ASP A 82 -7.05 9.67 11.44
C ASP A 82 -5.87 8.71 11.47
N THR A 83 -5.57 8.06 10.35
CA THR A 83 -4.46 7.14 10.18
C THR A 83 -3.12 7.88 10.30
N GLU A 84 -2.95 9.00 9.60
CA GLU A 84 -1.75 9.84 9.72
C GLU A 84 -1.53 10.30 11.16
N ARG A 85 -2.56 10.84 11.81
CA ARG A 85 -2.51 11.29 13.22
C ARG A 85 -2.10 10.16 14.16
N PHE A 86 -2.63 8.95 13.93
CA PHE A 86 -2.26 7.77 14.71
C PHE A 86 -0.78 7.43 14.55
N PHE A 87 -0.29 7.27 13.32
CA PHE A 87 1.10 6.93 13.07
C PHE A 87 2.08 8.02 13.50
N GLU A 88 1.76 9.29 13.32
CA GLU A 88 2.55 10.41 13.81
C GLU A 88 2.66 10.43 15.34
N SER A 89 1.60 10.02 16.05
CA SER A 89 1.61 9.95 17.51
C SER A 89 2.57 8.90 18.07
N ILE A 90 2.91 7.89 17.26
CA ILE A 90 3.77 6.75 17.65
C ILE A 90 5.16 6.90 17.03
N PHE A 91 5.21 7.19 15.74
CA PHE A 91 6.45 7.21 14.96
C PHE A 91 6.76 8.63 14.50
N HIS A 92 7.38 9.40 15.37
CA HIS A 92 7.82 10.75 15.01
C HIS A 92 8.89 10.70 13.91
N GLY A 93 8.85 11.64 12.98
CA GLY A 93 9.85 11.74 11.92
C GLY A 93 9.30 12.45 10.67
N LYS A 94 10.20 12.74 9.74
CA LYS A 94 9.81 13.25 8.42
C LYS A 94 9.31 12.08 7.59
N GLY A 95 8.14 12.26 6.99
CA GLY A 95 7.52 11.31 6.09
C GLY A 95 7.53 11.79 4.63
N THR A 96 7.45 10.84 3.72
CA THR A 96 7.12 11.03 2.30
C THR A 96 5.96 10.11 1.97
N VAL A 97 5.16 10.47 0.96
CA VAL A 97 4.02 9.67 0.53
C VAL A 97 4.24 9.20 -0.91
N TRP A 98 4.02 7.92 -1.12
CA TRP A 98 4.05 7.28 -2.44
C TRP A 98 2.63 7.05 -2.92
N HIS A 99 2.11 8.06 -3.61
CA HIS A 99 0.74 8.08 -4.11
C HIS A 99 0.48 6.98 -5.14
N GLU A 100 -0.75 6.52 -5.18
CA GLU A 100 -1.24 5.70 -6.27
C GLU A 100 -1.72 6.62 -7.40
N ILE A 101 -1.44 6.24 -8.64
CA ILE A 101 -1.84 7.05 -9.80
C ILE A 101 -3.15 6.55 -10.38
N VAL A 102 -3.38 5.24 -10.35
CA VAL A 102 -4.62 4.61 -10.83
C VAL A 102 -5.13 3.66 -9.77
N SER A 103 -6.37 3.82 -9.35
CA SER A 103 -6.97 3.05 -8.27
C SER A 103 -8.31 2.48 -8.70
N GLU A 104 -8.59 1.27 -8.22
CA GLU A 104 -9.91 0.63 -8.29
C GLU A 104 -10.37 0.28 -6.88
N LYS A 105 -11.66 0.47 -6.59
CA LYS A 105 -12.32 0.22 -5.30
C LYS A 105 -11.78 1.05 -4.14
N VAL A 106 -10.46 1.06 -3.91
CA VAL A 106 -9.78 1.84 -2.86
C VAL A 106 -8.52 2.51 -3.42
N HIS A 107 -8.23 3.72 -2.96
CA HIS A 107 -7.01 4.45 -3.30
C HIS A 107 -5.95 4.21 -2.22
N ILE A 108 -4.91 3.45 -2.54
CA ILE A 108 -3.91 3.05 -1.55
C ILE A 108 -2.64 3.89 -1.70
N ASP A 109 -2.37 4.71 -0.71
CA ASP A 109 -1.09 5.38 -0.57
C ASP A 109 -0.18 4.66 0.44
N VAL A 110 1.13 4.79 0.23
CA VAL A 110 2.13 4.28 1.18
C VAL A 110 2.94 5.45 1.72
N HIS A 111 2.81 5.66 3.02
CA HIS A 111 3.60 6.63 3.77
C HIS A 111 4.91 6.00 4.22
N VAL A 112 5.99 6.76 4.16
CA VAL A 112 7.33 6.31 4.57
C VAL A 112 7.88 7.30 5.56
N THR A 113 7.99 6.90 6.84
CA THR A 113 8.60 7.71 7.89
C THR A 113 10.08 7.34 8.05
N ALA A 114 10.95 8.33 7.93
CA ALA A 114 12.40 8.13 7.97
C ALA A 114 12.91 7.67 9.35
N PRO A 115 14.06 6.98 9.43
CA PRO A 115 14.71 6.62 10.68
C PRO A 115 15.07 7.83 11.52
N THR A 116 15.10 7.65 12.85
CA THR A 116 15.62 8.61 13.82
C THR A 116 16.78 7.99 14.61
N GLU A 117 17.45 8.74 15.46
CA GLU A 117 18.50 8.19 16.34
C GLU A 117 17.93 7.16 17.33
N GLU A 118 16.72 7.39 17.82
CA GLU A 118 16.03 6.50 18.79
C GLU A 118 15.34 5.31 18.10
N ARG A 119 14.97 5.48 16.82
CA ARG A 119 14.29 4.48 16.01
C ARG A 119 15.06 4.29 14.69
N PRO A 120 16.06 3.42 14.64
CA PRO A 120 16.98 3.28 13.49
C PRO A 120 16.40 2.40 12.36
N TYR A 121 15.13 2.62 11.97
CA TYR A 121 14.46 1.93 10.86
C TYR A 121 13.39 2.82 10.25
N TYR A 122 13.07 2.56 8.99
CA TYR A 122 11.93 3.17 8.30
C TYR A 122 10.62 2.50 8.75
N VAL A 123 9.55 3.29 8.82
CA VAL A 123 8.19 2.79 9.00
C VAL A 123 7.41 3.10 7.74
N LEU A 124 6.94 2.07 7.07
CA LEU A 124 6.00 2.15 5.96
C LEU A 124 4.61 1.83 6.51
N TYR A 125 3.61 2.61 6.12
CA TYR A 125 2.22 2.29 6.44
C TYR A 125 1.30 2.71 5.30
N THR A 126 0.14 2.04 5.19
CA THR A 126 -0.86 2.33 4.17
C THR A 126 -1.89 3.32 4.69
N THR A 127 -2.52 4.03 3.77
CA THR A 127 -3.79 4.72 3.95
C THR A 127 -4.70 4.35 2.79
N GLY A 128 -6.01 4.36 3.04
CA GLY A 128 -7.02 4.05 2.03
C GLY A 128 -7.57 2.63 2.08
N MET A 129 -6.86 1.65 2.66
CA MET A 129 -7.39 0.31 2.84
C MET A 129 -8.64 0.33 3.74
N SER A 130 -8.64 1.19 4.75
CA SER A 130 -9.74 1.36 5.69
C SER A 130 -10.89 2.22 5.17
N ASP A 131 -10.81 2.80 3.98
CA ASP A 131 -11.91 3.60 3.39
C ASP A 131 -13.12 2.75 2.96
N LEU A 132 -12.92 1.43 2.82
CA LEU A 132 -14.00 0.45 2.66
C LEU A 132 -13.90 -0.66 3.71
N PRO A 133 -15.05 -1.20 4.18
CA PRO A 133 -15.02 -2.36 5.05
C PRO A 133 -14.58 -3.61 4.26
N MET A 134 -13.72 -4.42 4.88
CA MET A 134 -13.40 -5.75 4.37
C MET A 134 -14.60 -6.70 4.50
N THR A 135 -14.66 -7.73 3.66
CA THR A 135 -15.72 -8.75 3.67
C THR A 135 -15.40 -9.81 4.73
N VAL A 136 -15.80 -9.55 5.97
CA VAL A 136 -15.66 -10.52 7.08
C VAL A 136 -16.72 -11.62 6.94
N PRO A 137 -16.36 -12.92 7.11
CA PRO A 137 -17.25 -14.04 6.93
C PRO A 137 -18.53 -14.01 7.77
N GLU A 138 -19.61 -14.59 7.23
CA GLU A 138 -20.95 -14.58 7.85
C GLU A 138 -21.06 -15.32 9.20
N GLU A 139 -20.16 -16.27 9.48
CA GLU A 139 -20.09 -16.99 10.75
C GLU A 139 -19.64 -16.13 11.94
N PHE A 140 -19.07 -14.96 11.69
CA PHE A 140 -18.74 -14.00 12.76
C PHE A 140 -19.97 -13.24 13.22
N THR A 141 -20.04 -12.98 14.51
CA THR A 141 -21.09 -12.11 15.09
C THR A 141 -20.96 -10.68 14.59
N GLU A 142 -22.03 -9.91 14.58
CA GLU A 142 -22.01 -8.50 14.15
C GLU A 142 -21.00 -7.65 14.96
N GLU A 143 -20.78 -7.98 16.24
CA GLU A 143 -19.75 -7.31 17.05
C GLU A 143 -18.33 -7.65 16.57
N GLN A 144 -18.08 -8.90 16.20
CA GLN A 144 -16.80 -9.34 15.65
C GLN A 144 -16.57 -8.75 14.25
N LYS A 145 -17.59 -8.80 13.38
CA LYS A 145 -17.51 -8.15 12.04
C LYS A 145 -17.15 -6.69 12.19
N LYS A 146 -17.83 -5.93 13.04
CA LYS A 146 -17.54 -4.52 13.30
C LYS A 146 -16.06 -4.29 13.75
N LYS A 147 -15.51 -5.20 14.55
CA LYS A 147 -14.10 -5.11 15.01
C LYS A 147 -13.08 -5.47 13.96
N LEU A 148 -13.45 -6.25 12.95
CA LEU A 148 -12.52 -6.80 11.94
C LEU A 148 -12.66 -6.13 10.58
N SER A 149 -13.65 -5.26 10.38
CA SER A 149 -13.99 -4.71 9.08
C SER A 149 -12.93 -3.75 8.51
N TYR A 150 -12.18 -3.06 9.35
CA TYR A 150 -11.25 -2.03 8.89
C TYR A 150 -9.83 -2.29 9.35
N ALA A 151 -8.88 -2.09 8.45
CA ALA A 151 -7.47 -2.23 8.76
C ALA A 151 -6.59 -1.32 7.90
N GLU A 152 -5.38 -1.05 8.40
CA GLU A 152 -4.25 -0.54 7.64
C GLU A 152 -3.03 -1.44 7.89
N LEU A 153 -2.07 -1.39 6.97
CA LEU A 153 -0.90 -2.24 7.00
C LEU A 153 0.35 -1.43 7.34
N MET A 154 1.31 -2.05 8.00
CA MET A 154 2.62 -1.46 8.21
C MET A 154 3.75 -2.47 7.92
N MET A 155 4.92 -1.95 7.54
CA MET A 155 6.15 -2.72 7.36
C MET A 155 7.33 -1.89 7.84
N LEU A 156 8.29 -2.54 8.51
CA LEU A 156 9.49 -1.87 9.00
C LEU A 156 10.68 -2.27 8.13
N LEU A 157 11.45 -1.28 7.65
CA LEU A 157 12.63 -1.52 6.83
C LEU A 157 13.91 -1.06 7.54
N PRO A 158 15.05 -1.71 7.32
CA PRO A 158 16.31 -1.31 7.94
C PRO A 158 16.72 0.09 7.51
N LYS A 159 17.48 0.79 8.36
CA LYS A 159 17.91 2.18 8.16
C LYS A 159 18.73 2.44 6.91
N ASP A 160 19.34 1.40 6.36
CA ASP A 160 20.15 1.44 5.13
C ASP A 160 19.35 1.06 3.89
N TRP A 161 18.02 0.85 4.02
CA TRP A 161 17.14 0.71 2.88
C TRP A 161 17.19 1.95 2.01
N GLN A 162 17.32 1.78 0.70
CA GLN A 162 17.37 2.93 -0.19
C GLN A 162 15.95 3.40 -0.52
N VAL A 163 15.64 4.64 -0.13
CA VAL A 163 14.31 5.25 -0.32
C VAL A 163 14.48 6.53 -1.12
N GLY A 164 13.80 6.63 -2.26
CA GLY A 164 13.83 7.80 -3.11
C GLY A 164 13.27 7.51 -4.51
N GLU A 165 13.00 8.55 -5.28
CA GLU A 165 12.43 8.42 -6.62
C GLU A 165 13.35 7.65 -7.58
N GLU A 166 14.67 7.84 -7.48
CA GLU A 166 15.65 7.14 -8.32
C GLU A 166 15.86 5.70 -7.86
N GLU A 167 15.93 5.49 -6.54
CA GLU A 167 16.12 4.16 -5.94
C GLU A 167 14.92 3.25 -6.20
N PHE A 168 13.70 3.79 -6.15
CA PHE A 168 12.47 3.05 -6.36
C PHE A 168 12.18 2.73 -7.85
N LYS A 169 13.02 3.16 -8.78
CA LYS A 169 13.03 2.61 -10.15
C LYS A 169 13.59 1.18 -10.21
N ASP A 170 14.34 0.76 -9.19
CA ASP A 170 14.87 -0.59 -9.03
C ASP A 170 13.98 -1.39 -8.09
N GLU A 171 13.39 -2.47 -8.60
CA GLU A 171 12.46 -3.33 -7.87
C GLU A 171 13.05 -3.87 -6.56
N LYS A 172 14.37 -4.03 -6.47
CA LYS A 172 15.03 -4.48 -5.23
C LYS A 172 14.82 -3.54 -4.04
N TRP A 173 14.47 -2.27 -4.29
CA TRP A 173 14.17 -1.28 -3.26
C TRP A 173 12.68 -0.95 -3.19
N TYR A 174 11.95 -1.10 -4.32
CA TYR A 174 10.54 -0.71 -4.43
C TYR A 174 9.56 -1.79 -3.96
N TRP A 175 9.95 -3.07 -3.99
CA TRP A 175 9.02 -4.17 -3.69
C TRP A 175 8.21 -4.00 -2.38
N PRO A 176 8.74 -3.41 -1.25
CA PRO A 176 7.94 -3.24 -0.04
C PRO A 176 6.71 -2.35 -0.27
N VAL A 177 6.88 -1.25 -1.02
CA VAL A 177 5.76 -0.35 -1.39
C VAL A 177 4.76 -1.08 -2.28
N ARG A 178 5.25 -1.81 -3.29
CA ARG A 178 4.39 -2.58 -4.20
C ARG A 178 3.57 -3.64 -3.46
N VAL A 179 4.20 -4.44 -2.60
CA VAL A 179 3.48 -5.51 -1.88
C VAL A 179 2.50 -4.96 -0.85
N LEU A 180 2.83 -3.84 -0.17
CA LEU A 180 1.90 -3.17 0.73
C LEU A 180 0.65 -2.68 -0.03
N LYS A 181 0.82 -1.99 -1.16
CA LYS A 181 -0.31 -1.56 -2.01
C LYS A 181 -1.16 -2.75 -2.47
N SER A 182 -0.52 -3.83 -2.93
CA SER A 182 -1.22 -5.03 -3.38
C SER A 182 -1.96 -5.74 -2.24
N ALA A 183 -1.33 -5.87 -1.07
CA ALA A 183 -1.94 -6.49 0.10
C ALA A 183 -3.12 -5.68 0.64
N ALA A 184 -3.00 -4.35 0.71
CA ALA A 184 -4.07 -3.46 1.18
C ALA A 184 -5.30 -3.49 0.25
N ARG A 185 -5.09 -3.67 -1.05
CA ARG A 185 -6.18 -3.77 -2.03
C ARG A 185 -6.82 -5.16 -2.07
N TYR A 186 -6.07 -6.20 -1.72
CA TYR A 186 -6.47 -7.59 -1.85
C TYR A 186 -7.85 -7.92 -1.25
N PRO A 187 -8.20 -7.52 0.02
CA PRO A 187 -9.49 -7.87 0.59
C PRO A 187 -10.67 -7.26 -0.17
N HIS A 188 -10.51 -6.10 -0.79
CA HIS A 188 -11.56 -5.42 -1.54
C HIS A 188 -11.76 -6.03 -2.93
N ILE A 189 -10.68 -6.45 -3.60
CA ILE A 189 -10.76 -7.11 -4.92
C ILE A 189 -11.28 -8.52 -4.79
N CYS A 190 -10.80 -9.25 -3.78
CA CYS A 190 -11.14 -10.67 -3.59
C CYS A 190 -12.34 -10.89 -2.67
N GLU A 191 -13.04 -9.82 -2.24
CA GLU A 191 -14.19 -9.88 -1.35
C GLU A 191 -13.93 -10.75 -0.11
N THR A 192 -12.80 -10.49 0.55
CA THR A 192 -12.31 -11.24 1.72
C THR A 192 -11.86 -10.30 2.83
N TRP A 193 -11.11 -10.81 3.80
CA TRP A 193 -10.59 -10.04 4.91
C TRP A 193 -9.16 -10.45 5.28
N ILE A 194 -8.44 -9.54 5.94
CA ILE A 194 -7.12 -9.76 6.52
C ILE A 194 -7.22 -9.72 8.03
N GLY A 195 -6.59 -10.67 8.69
CA GLY A 195 -6.53 -10.78 10.14
C GLY A 195 -5.17 -11.24 10.64
N HIS A 196 -5.03 -11.28 11.97
CA HIS A 196 -3.82 -11.78 12.61
C HIS A 196 -3.55 -13.24 12.22
N CYS A 197 -2.31 -13.54 11.88
CA CYS A 197 -1.83 -14.83 11.37
C CYS A 197 -2.40 -15.24 10.00
N HIS A 198 -3.07 -14.35 9.25
CA HIS A 198 -3.33 -14.61 7.84
C HIS A 198 -2.04 -14.45 7.03
N ASP A 199 -2.04 -14.99 5.82
CA ASP A 199 -0.96 -14.82 4.85
C ASP A 199 -1.51 -14.61 3.45
N ILE A 200 -0.69 -14.00 2.60
CA ILE A 200 -0.98 -13.78 1.18
C ILE A 200 0.23 -14.20 0.35
N GLN A 201 -0.03 -15.01 -0.67
CA GLN A 201 0.85 -15.28 -1.80
C GLN A 201 0.37 -14.43 -2.98
N PHE A 202 1.31 -13.80 -3.71
CA PHE A 202 0.96 -12.87 -4.79
C PHE A 202 1.05 -13.50 -6.18
N THR A 203 1.79 -14.59 -6.32
CA THR A 203 2.01 -15.30 -7.60
C THR A 203 1.90 -16.81 -7.41
N GLU A 204 1.49 -17.54 -8.46
CA GLU A 204 1.48 -19.00 -8.50
C GLU A 204 2.35 -19.46 -9.70
N PRO A 205 3.52 -20.07 -9.50
CA PRO A 205 4.17 -20.39 -8.21
C PRO A 205 4.59 -19.16 -7.40
N CYS A 206 4.94 -19.35 -6.10
CA CYS A 206 5.36 -18.30 -5.20
C CYS A 206 6.73 -17.72 -5.63
N GLU A 207 6.72 -16.63 -6.36
CA GLU A 207 7.94 -15.97 -6.86
C GLU A 207 8.50 -14.98 -5.84
N PRO A 208 9.83 -14.88 -5.68
CA PRO A 208 10.44 -13.88 -4.82
C PRO A 208 9.98 -12.45 -5.13
N PHE A 209 9.87 -11.62 -4.09
CA PHE A 209 9.45 -10.22 -4.26
C PHE A 209 10.38 -9.40 -5.16
N ALA A 210 11.67 -9.72 -5.16
CA ALA A 210 12.69 -9.12 -6.03
C ALA A 210 13.93 -10.01 -6.10
N ASP A 211 14.86 -9.71 -7.01
CA ASP A 211 16.08 -10.51 -7.23
C ASP A 211 17.04 -10.55 -6.02
N ASN A 212 16.90 -9.59 -5.09
CA ASN A 212 17.75 -9.49 -3.90
C ASN A 212 17.23 -10.26 -2.69
N THR A 213 16.12 -10.98 -2.80
CA THR A 213 15.54 -11.75 -1.69
C THR A 213 14.93 -13.06 -2.20
N LYS A 214 14.67 -13.99 -1.27
CA LYS A 214 13.87 -15.20 -1.51
C LYS A 214 12.52 -15.16 -0.81
N LEU A 215 12.23 -14.07 -0.09
CA LEU A 215 10.93 -13.85 0.52
C LEU A 215 9.89 -13.64 -0.59
N CYS A 216 8.72 -14.29 -0.46
CA CYS A 216 7.75 -14.35 -1.56
C CYS A 216 6.29 -14.25 -1.13
N ALA A 217 6.01 -14.35 0.17
CA ALA A 217 4.67 -14.21 0.74
C ALA A 217 4.71 -13.24 1.93
N LEU A 218 3.54 -12.71 2.31
CA LEU A 218 3.38 -11.90 3.52
C LEU A 218 2.53 -12.64 4.54
N MET A 219 2.97 -12.63 5.80
CA MET A 219 2.13 -12.96 6.94
C MET A 219 1.76 -11.67 7.68
N PHE A 220 0.54 -11.60 8.20
CA PHE A 220 0.02 -10.44 8.94
C PHE A 220 -0.01 -10.74 10.43
N ALA A 221 0.56 -9.85 11.23
CA ALA A 221 0.55 -9.99 12.68
C ALA A 221 0.20 -8.65 13.35
N TYR A 222 -0.42 -8.71 14.52
CA TYR A 222 -0.55 -7.50 15.32
C TYR A 222 0.83 -6.96 15.70
N PRO A 223 1.00 -5.62 15.75
CA PRO A 223 2.16 -5.02 16.38
C PRO A 223 2.34 -5.57 17.81
N PRO A 224 3.58 -5.76 18.28
CA PRO A 224 3.84 -6.26 19.62
C PRO A 224 3.21 -5.38 20.71
N GLU A 225 3.37 -4.07 20.60
CA GLU A 225 2.84 -3.12 21.57
C GLU A 225 1.34 -2.94 21.36
N GLU A 226 0.55 -3.17 22.43
CA GLU A 226 -0.92 -3.11 22.37
C GLU A 226 -1.46 -1.77 21.85
N LYS A 227 -0.82 -0.65 22.23
CA LYS A 227 -1.20 0.71 21.78
C LYS A 227 -1.06 0.92 20.25
N MET A 228 -0.35 0.03 19.54
CA MET A 228 -0.12 0.09 18.11
C MET A 228 -1.07 -0.79 17.31
N ARG A 229 -1.89 -1.63 17.97
CA ARG A 229 -2.71 -2.65 17.31
C ARG A 229 -3.96 -2.12 16.65
N CYS A 230 -4.51 -1.02 17.14
CA CYS A 230 -5.69 -0.39 16.58
C CYS A 230 -5.87 1.03 17.10
N PHE A 231 -6.72 1.78 16.42
CA PHE A 231 -7.24 3.07 16.89
C PHE A 231 -8.69 3.23 16.48
N THR A 232 -9.36 4.21 17.08
CA THR A 232 -10.74 4.58 16.74
C THR A 232 -10.71 5.86 15.92
N ALA A 233 -11.24 5.82 14.71
CA ALA A 233 -11.39 6.97 13.83
C ALA A 233 -12.49 7.94 14.33
N ASP A 234 -12.52 9.15 13.80
CA ASP A 234 -13.48 10.20 14.21
C ASP A 234 -14.94 9.80 13.95
N ASP A 235 -15.21 8.93 12.99
CA ASP A 235 -16.54 8.36 12.70
C ASP A 235 -16.95 7.21 13.64
N GLY A 236 -16.02 6.77 14.51
CA GLY A 236 -16.20 5.67 15.46
C GLY A 236 -15.83 4.29 14.92
N SER A 237 -15.28 4.18 13.71
CA SER A 237 -14.74 2.94 13.17
C SER A 237 -13.48 2.51 13.91
N LEU A 238 -13.38 1.22 14.22
CA LEU A 238 -12.17 0.62 14.78
C LEU A 238 -11.27 0.17 13.64
N ILE A 239 -10.09 0.78 13.49
CA ILE A 239 -9.12 0.46 12.46
C ILE A 239 -7.99 -0.36 13.08
N ASN A 240 -7.82 -1.59 12.61
CA ASN A 240 -6.74 -2.48 13.04
C ASN A 240 -5.46 -2.14 12.29
N ILE A 241 -4.31 -2.34 12.93
CA ILE A 241 -3.00 -2.25 12.29
C ILE A 241 -2.39 -3.64 12.25
N TYR A 242 -1.98 -4.06 11.05
CA TYR A 242 -1.24 -5.31 10.89
C TYR A 242 0.16 -5.05 10.36
N CYS A 243 1.16 -5.64 11.03
CA CYS A 243 2.52 -5.70 10.53
C CYS A 243 2.60 -6.75 9.42
N CYS A 244 3.12 -6.34 8.27
CA CYS A 244 3.43 -7.24 7.17
C CYS A 244 4.82 -7.85 7.37
N ILE A 245 4.86 -9.15 7.59
CA ILE A 245 6.08 -9.93 7.81
C ILE A 245 6.36 -10.74 6.54
N PRO A 246 7.41 -10.41 5.78
CA PRO A 246 7.80 -11.20 4.61
C PRO A 246 8.29 -12.59 5.03
N ILE A 247 7.77 -13.63 4.36
CA ILE A 247 8.05 -15.04 4.67
C ILE A 247 8.47 -15.80 3.41
N TYR A 248 9.13 -16.94 3.62
CA TYR A 248 9.48 -17.91 2.58
C TYR A 248 8.28 -18.80 2.22
N GLU A 249 8.30 -19.39 1.04
CA GLU A 249 7.27 -20.34 0.61
C GLU A 249 7.12 -21.52 1.58
N GLU A 250 8.24 -22.11 2.02
CA GLU A 250 8.22 -23.26 2.94
C GLU A 250 7.65 -22.89 4.32
N GLU A 251 7.91 -21.67 4.79
CA GLU A 251 7.32 -21.14 6.03
C GLU A 251 5.80 -20.97 5.90
N MET A 252 5.33 -20.46 4.77
CA MET A 252 3.91 -20.36 4.47
C MET A 252 3.27 -21.76 4.39
N GLN A 253 3.88 -22.72 3.68
CA GLN A 253 3.37 -24.06 3.54
C GLN A 253 3.31 -24.79 4.89
N GLU A 254 4.35 -24.68 5.72
CA GLU A 254 4.35 -25.24 7.08
C GLU A 254 3.23 -24.62 7.92
N LYS A 255 3.08 -23.29 7.89
CA LYS A 255 2.03 -22.58 8.61
C LYS A 255 0.62 -23.05 8.22
N ILE A 256 0.33 -23.22 6.93
CA ILE A 256 -0.98 -23.66 6.43
C ILE A 256 -1.30 -25.10 6.83
N SER A 257 -0.28 -25.92 7.04
CA SER A 257 -0.46 -27.35 7.39
C SER A 257 -0.90 -27.58 8.85
N ASP A 258 -0.97 -26.56 9.69
CA ASP A 258 -1.26 -26.65 11.13
C ASP A 258 -2.21 -25.54 11.57
N ASP A 259 -3.27 -25.88 12.30
CA ASP A 259 -4.26 -24.89 12.81
C ASP A 259 -3.63 -23.80 13.70
N GLU A 260 -2.54 -24.13 14.41
CA GLU A 260 -1.76 -23.18 15.22
C GLU A 260 -0.52 -22.64 14.47
N GLY A 261 -0.39 -22.95 13.19
CA GLY A 261 0.82 -22.69 12.39
C GLY A 261 1.24 -21.22 12.38
N GLY A 262 0.29 -20.28 12.42
CA GLY A 262 0.61 -18.86 12.49
C GLY A 262 1.36 -18.48 13.78
N SER A 263 0.87 -18.91 14.94
CA SER A 263 1.53 -18.67 16.23
C SER A 263 2.89 -19.37 16.31
N LYS A 264 2.97 -20.62 15.84
CA LYS A 264 4.22 -21.37 15.79
C LYS A 264 5.27 -20.73 14.89
N LEU A 265 4.86 -20.17 13.74
CA LEU A 265 5.77 -19.47 12.87
C LEU A 265 6.26 -18.16 13.50
N LEU A 266 5.39 -17.41 14.19
CA LEU A 266 5.83 -16.22 14.94
C LEU A 266 6.84 -16.56 16.02
N GLU A 267 6.65 -17.65 16.77
CA GLU A 267 7.61 -18.14 17.76
C GLU A 267 8.95 -18.55 17.14
N LYS A 268 8.93 -19.20 15.98
CA LYS A 268 10.16 -19.54 15.23
C LYS A 268 10.92 -18.31 14.74
N LEU A 269 10.18 -17.28 14.28
CA LEU A 269 10.77 -16.06 13.72
C LEU A 269 11.34 -15.14 14.81
N PHE A 270 10.65 -15.01 15.94
CA PHE A 270 10.94 -13.96 16.92
C PHE A 270 11.29 -14.51 18.32
N GLY A 271 11.15 -15.83 18.53
CA GLY A 271 11.37 -16.47 19.82
C GLY A 271 10.13 -16.49 20.71
N GLU A 272 10.26 -17.20 21.85
CA GLU A 272 9.23 -17.22 22.90
C GLU A 272 9.29 -15.94 23.74
N GLY A 273 8.14 -15.38 24.11
CA GLY A 273 8.01 -14.24 25.01
C GLY A 273 7.61 -12.93 24.29
N ASP A 274 7.94 -11.81 24.95
CA ASP A 274 7.57 -10.49 24.43
C ASP A 274 8.45 -10.13 23.23
N VAL A 275 7.84 -10.02 22.07
CA VAL A 275 8.48 -9.54 20.83
C VAL A 275 8.67 -8.02 20.92
N LEU A 276 9.81 -7.52 20.52
CA LEU A 276 10.07 -6.08 20.41
C LEU A 276 9.76 -5.61 18.98
N THR A 277 9.30 -4.36 18.85
CA THR A 277 8.97 -3.79 17.54
C THR A 277 10.17 -3.83 16.58
N GLU A 278 11.39 -3.62 17.06
CA GLU A 278 12.61 -3.67 16.25
C GLU A 278 12.88 -5.04 15.62
N GLN A 279 12.35 -6.12 16.21
CA GLN A 279 12.49 -7.48 15.66
C GLN A 279 11.67 -7.70 14.39
N LEU A 280 10.67 -6.83 14.15
CA LEU A 280 9.85 -6.86 12.93
C LEU A 280 10.51 -6.15 11.74
N VAL A 281 11.68 -5.54 11.94
CA VAL A 281 12.44 -4.92 10.83
C VAL A 281 12.84 -6.00 9.83
N VAL A 282 12.47 -5.79 8.58
CA VAL A 282 12.70 -6.76 7.51
C VAL A 282 14.19 -7.04 7.31
N ASP A 283 14.58 -8.29 7.44
CA ASP A 283 15.88 -8.81 7.00
C ASP A 283 15.68 -9.69 5.77
N ILE A 284 16.02 -9.14 4.59
CA ILE A 284 15.88 -9.84 3.30
C ILE A 284 16.81 -11.07 3.17
N ASN A 285 17.80 -11.21 4.06
CA ASN A 285 18.79 -12.29 4.08
C ASN A 285 18.60 -13.23 5.28
N ARG A 286 17.53 -13.06 6.07
CA ARG A 286 17.28 -13.94 7.20
C ARG A 286 17.23 -15.42 6.76
N LYS A 287 17.51 -16.30 7.67
CA LYS A 287 17.37 -17.73 7.39
C LYS A 287 15.90 -18.13 7.34
N ASN A 288 15.58 -19.06 6.45
CA ASN A 288 14.33 -19.78 6.48
C ASN A 288 14.26 -20.65 7.75
N VAL A 289 13.18 -20.51 8.53
CA VAL A 289 13.02 -21.21 9.83
C VAL A 289 12.27 -22.54 9.71
N SER A 290 11.82 -22.89 8.51
CA SER A 290 11.17 -24.17 8.18
C SER A 290 12.11 -25.22 7.61
N ILE A 291 13.38 -24.88 7.37
CA ILE A 291 14.42 -25.76 6.78
C ILE A 291 15.46 -26.11 7.82
#